data_e8070ef0706cca01647023bb08158925
#
_entry.id   e8070ef0706cca01647023bb08158925
#
_cell.length_a   1.000
_cell.length_b   1.000
_cell.length_c   1.000
_cell.angle_alpha   90.00
_cell.angle_beta   90.00
_cell.angle_gamma   90.00
#
_symmetry.space_group_name_H-M   'P 1'
#
loop_
_entity.id
_entity.type
_entity.pdbx_description
1 polymer ?
#
loop_
_entity_poly.entity_id
_entity_poly.type
_entity_poly.pdbx_seq_one_letter_code
_entity_poly.pdbx_strand_id
1 'polypeptide(L)'
;LPVRGIRPVAAIAPGVSGSTGLTLCQLAGAMVEAVRPAALICVDSLCSTEGARLGRSIQFSDTGLHPAQADHARHLDAGMLGVPVVAAGIPTLMEAEEGADLVVTPRALDSVIAHGSALLAAAINRALQPRLSVAQLCWLTG
;
A
#
# COMPACT_ATOMS: atom_id res chain seq x y z
N LEU A 1 9.89 -23.36 15.70
CA LEU A 1 8.53 -23.33 16.26
C LEU A 1 7.55 -23.85 15.21
N PRO A 2 6.71 -24.88 15.50
CA PRO A 2 5.70 -25.30 14.53
C PRO A 2 4.66 -24.22 14.38
N VAL A 3 4.62 -23.60 13.19
CA VAL A 3 3.64 -22.59 12.86
C VAL A 3 2.47 -23.26 12.14
N ARG A 4 1.29 -23.24 12.75
CA ARG A 4 0.06 -23.80 12.17
C ARG A 4 -1.00 -22.72 12.01
N GLY A 5 -1.86 -22.87 11.01
CA GLY A 5 -3.00 -21.96 10.78
C GLY A 5 -2.62 -20.63 10.15
N ILE A 6 -1.55 -20.59 9.38
CA ILE A 6 -1.18 -19.44 8.53
C ILE A 6 -2.24 -19.29 7.44
N ARG A 7 -2.74 -18.06 7.25
CA ARG A 7 -3.57 -17.72 6.09
C ARG A 7 -2.69 -17.63 4.85
N PRO A 8 -3.10 -18.19 3.71
CA PRO A 8 -2.41 -17.97 2.45
C PRO A 8 -2.41 -16.48 2.08
N VAL A 9 -1.27 -15.98 1.66
CA VAL A 9 -1.10 -14.59 1.21
C VAL A 9 -0.26 -14.62 -0.06
N ALA A 10 -0.72 -13.92 -1.09
CA ALA A 10 0.09 -13.60 -2.26
C ALA A 10 0.50 -12.13 -2.19
N ALA A 11 1.71 -11.82 -2.54
CA ALA A 11 2.21 -10.45 -2.54
C ALA A 11 3.01 -10.16 -3.81
N ILE A 12 2.92 -8.93 -4.28
CA ILE A 12 3.68 -8.42 -5.42
C ILE A 12 4.14 -7.00 -5.12
N ALA A 13 5.36 -6.67 -5.48
CA ALA A 13 5.87 -5.32 -5.55
C ALA A 13 5.98 -4.93 -7.02
N PRO A 14 4.99 -4.23 -7.58
CA PRO A 14 4.89 -4.01 -9.03
C PRO A 14 5.97 -3.08 -9.58
N GLY A 15 6.62 -2.31 -8.71
CA GLY A 15 7.52 -1.24 -9.13
C GLY A 15 6.75 -0.07 -9.76
N VAL A 16 7.45 0.72 -10.56
CA VAL A 16 6.84 1.86 -11.26
C VAL A 16 6.35 1.46 -12.65
N SER A 17 5.23 2.03 -13.08
CA SER A 17 4.61 1.75 -14.39
C SER A 17 5.57 1.95 -15.56
N GLY A 18 6.49 2.92 -15.45
CA GLY A 18 7.52 3.16 -16.46
C GLY A 18 8.50 2.00 -16.68
N SER A 19 8.68 1.12 -15.68
CA SER A 19 9.55 -0.04 -15.80
C SER A 19 8.86 -1.26 -16.40
N THR A 20 7.56 -1.40 -16.19
CA THR A 20 6.79 -2.58 -16.59
C THR A 20 5.95 -2.35 -17.83
N GLY A 21 5.63 -1.10 -18.16
CA GLY A 21 4.64 -0.75 -19.19
C GLY A 21 3.19 -1.09 -18.81
N LEU A 22 2.97 -1.57 -17.58
CA LEU A 22 1.64 -1.94 -17.07
C LEU A 22 1.20 -0.98 -15.99
N THR A 23 -0.08 -0.64 -15.98
CA THR A 23 -0.67 0.14 -14.89
C THR A 23 -0.87 -0.73 -13.65
N LEU A 24 -0.93 -0.10 -12.47
CA LEU A 24 -1.25 -0.79 -11.23
C LEU A 24 -2.58 -1.53 -11.32
N CYS A 25 -3.58 -0.93 -11.97
CA CYS A 25 -4.89 -1.55 -12.18
C CYS A 25 -4.84 -2.82 -13.03
N GLN A 26 -4.02 -2.83 -14.08
CA GLN A 26 -3.84 -4.02 -14.92
C GLN A 26 -3.16 -5.15 -14.14
N LEU A 27 -2.12 -4.83 -13.36
CA LEU A 27 -1.43 -5.81 -12.53
C LEU A 27 -2.32 -6.35 -11.42
N ALA A 28 -3.05 -5.49 -10.71
CA ALA A 28 -3.97 -5.89 -9.66
C ALA A 28 -5.11 -6.76 -10.21
N GLY A 29 -5.69 -6.39 -11.36
CA GLY A 29 -6.71 -7.19 -12.02
C GLY A 29 -6.22 -8.59 -12.39
N ALA A 30 -5.05 -8.69 -13.00
CA ALA A 30 -4.43 -9.98 -13.34
C ALA A 30 -4.15 -10.85 -12.11
N MET A 31 -3.68 -10.22 -11.01
CA MET A 31 -3.46 -10.91 -9.73
C MET A 31 -4.76 -11.43 -9.11
N VAL A 32 -5.80 -10.61 -9.10
CA VAL A 32 -7.11 -11.00 -8.56
C VAL A 32 -7.70 -12.15 -9.37
N GLU A 33 -7.59 -12.12 -10.69
CA GLU A 33 -8.06 -13.19 -11.55
C GLU A 33 -7.30 -14.52 -11.31
N ALA A 34 -5.98 -14.44 -11.20
CA ALA A 34 -5.12 -15.61 -11.01
C ALA A 34 -5.25 -16.23 -9.59
N VAL A 35 -5.29 -15.39 -8.56
CA VAL A 35 -5.22 -15.83 -7.15
C VAL A 35 -6.61 -15.99 -6.52
N ARG A 36 -7.61 -15.24 -7.01
CA ARG A 36 -8.98 -15.19 -6.47
C ARG A 36 -8.97 -14.92 -4.95
N PRO A 37 -8.37 -13.82 -4.49
CA PRO A 37 -8.26 -13.52 -3.09
C PRO A 37 -9.63 -13.13 -2.50
N ALA A 38 -9.79 -13.28 -1.18
CA ALA A 38 -10.97 -12.80 -0.46
C ALA A 38 -10.99 -11.27 -0.31
N ALA A 39 -9.81 -10.63 -0.37
CA ALA A 39 -9.64 -9.18 -0.33
C ALA A 39 -8.25 -8.81 -0.85
N LEU A 40 -8.08 -7.56 -1.24
CA LEU A 40 -6.81 -6.97 -1.67
C LEU A 40 -6.39 -5.88 -0.66
N ILE A 41 -5.13 -5.87 -0.28
CA ILE A 41 -4.51 -4.76 0.45
C ILE A 41 -3.52 -4.07 -0.49
N CYS A 42 -3.72 -2.78 -0.74
CA CYS A 42 -2.82 -1.96 -1.52
C CYS A 42 -2.01 -1.06 -0.59
N VAL A 43 -0.71 -0.97 -0.80
CA VAL A 43 0.17 -0.07 -0.05
C VAL A 43 0.88 0.84 -1.03
N ASP A 44 0.78 2.16 -0.81
CA ASP A 44 1.43 3.16 -1.67
C ASP A 44 1.84 4.40 -0.87
N SER A 45 2.66 5.23 -1.50
CA SER A 45 2.91 6.59 -1.02
C SER A 45 1.73 7.48 -1.42
N LEU A 46 1.32 8.35 -0.49
CA LEU A 46 0.15 9.21 -0.70
C LEU A 46 0.58 10.66 -0.92
N CYS A 47 -0.24 11.40 -1.66
CA CYS A 47 -0.20 12.85 -1.67
C CYS A 47 -1.08 13.41 -0.56
N SER A 48 -0.63 14.45 0.13
CA SER A 48 -1.39 15.13 1.18
C SER A 48 -1.58 16.60 0.80
N THR A 49 -2.74 17.12 1.14
CA THR A 49 -3.00 18.57 1.12
C THR A 49 -2.62 19.26 2.43
N GLU A 50 -2.30 18.47 3.48
CA GLU A 50 -1.98 18.97 4.81
C GLU A 50 -0.52 18.65 5.18
N GLY A 51 0.31 19.67 5.31
CA GLY A 51 1.72 19.52 5.71
C GLY A 51 1.91 18.84 7.08
N ALA A 52 0.94 18.94 7.98
CA ALA A 52 0.99 18.27 9.28
C ALA A 52 0.96 16.73 9.19
N ARG A 53 0.43 16.18 8.10
CA ARG A 53 0.34 14.73 7.85
C ARG A 53 1.56 14.19 7.10
N LEU A 54 2.32 15.06 6.44
CA LEU A 54 3.43 14.70 5.57
C LEU A 54 4.53 13.94 6.36
N GLY A 55 4.69 12.64 6.05
CA GLY A 55 5.63 11.76 6.72
C GLY A 55 5.34 11.45 8.19
N ARG A 56 4.13 11.77 8.69
CA ARG A 56 3.79 11.66 10.11
C ARG A 56 2.53 10.86 10.42
N SER A 57 1.82 10.40 9.40
CA SER A 57 0.61 9.61 9.55
C SER A 57 0.61 8.40 8.63
N ILE A 58 -0.10 7.37 9.04
CA ILE A 58 -0.50 6.27 8.16
C ILE A 58 -1.99 6.42 7.93
N GLN A 59 -2.40 6.39 6.68
CA GLN A 59 -3.79 6.52 6.29
C GLN A 59 -4.32 5.19 5.76
N PHE A 60 -5.57 4.91 6.07
CA PHE A 60 -6.30 3.74 5.59
C PHE A 60 -7.59 4.17 4.93
N SER A 61 -7.98 3.47 3.88
CA SER A 61 -9.26 3.67 3.19
C SER A 61 -9.81 2.32 2.73
N ASP A 62 -11.11 2.15 2.84
CA ASP A 62 -11.87 1.02 2.27
C ASP A 62 -12.54 1.39 0.94
N THR A 63 -12.38 2.62 0.48
CA THR A 63 -12.88 3.09 -0.82
C THR A 63 -11.90 2.84 -1.97
N GLY A 64 -10.72 2.27 -1.66
CA GLY A 64 -9.68 1.97 -2.64
C GLY A 64 -8.57 3.01 -2.71
N LEU A 65 -7.72 2.89 -3.73
CA LEU A 65 -6.56 3.73 -3.97
C LEU A 65 -6.74 4.53 -5.27
N HIS A 66 -6.39 5.82 -5.20
CA HIS A 66 -6.24 6.69 -6.37
C HIS A 66 -4.74 6.82 -6.70
N PRO A 67 -4.24 6.18 -7.74
CA PRO A 67 -2.85 6.35 -8.14
C PRO A 67 -2.61 7.79 -8.60
N ALA A 68 -1.62 8.47 -8.02
CA ALA A 68 -1.37 9.91 -8.26
C ALA A 68 -0.84 10.26 -9.66
N GLN A 69 -0.46 9.30 -10.48
CA GLN A 69 0.34 9.56 -11.67
C GLN A 69 -0.29 9.16 -13.01
N ALA A 70 -1.58 9.10 -13.14
CA ALA A 70 -2.13 8.76 -14.45
C ALA A 70 -3.30 9.66 -14.82
N ASP A 71 -3.15 10.40 -15.89
CA ASP A 71 -4.19 11.21 -16.53
C ASP A 71 -5.48 10.43 -16.89
N HIS A 72 -5.49 9.12 -16.69
CA HIS A 72 -6.63 8.22 -16.87
C HIS A 72 -6.64 7.10 -15.82
N ALA A 73 -6.10 7.33 -14.63
CA ALA A 73 -6.02 6.31 -13.60
C ALA A 73 -7.42 5.91 -13.13
N ARG A 74 -7.80 4.71 -13.48
CA ARG A 74 -8.96 4.07 -12.87
C ARG A 74 -8.67 3.90 -11.38
N HIS A 75 -9.70 4.13 -10.57
CA HIS A 75 -9.67 3.78 -9.16
C HIS A 75 -9.39 2.30 -8.98
N LEU A 76 -8.47 1.98 -8.10
CA LEU A 76 -8.25 0.61 -7.67
C LEU A 76 -9.19 0.34 -6.49
N ASP A 77 -10.41 -0.06 -6.78
CA ASP A 77 -11.47 -0.25 -5.80
C ASP A 77 -12.20 -1.59 -5.97
N ALA A 78 -13.13 -1.85 -5.07
CA ALA A 78 -13.93 -3.07 -5.09
C ALA A 78 -14.81 -3.18 -6.34
N GLY A 79 -15.28 -2.06 -6.89
CA GLY A 79 -16.10 -2.04 -8.10
C GLY A 79 -15.32 -2.51 -9.34
N MET A 80 -14.05 -2.11 -9.41
CA MET A 80 -13.16 -2.51 -10.50
C MET A 80 -12.72 -3.96 -10.37
N LEU A 81 -12.38 -4.41 -9.16
CA LEU A 81 -11.72 -5.70 -8.94
C LEU A 81 -12.69 -6.84 -8.57
N GLY A 82 -13.91 -6.52 -8.17
CA GLY A 82 -14.88 -7.52 -7.71
C GLY A 82 -14.55 -8.15 -6.35
N VAL A 83 -13.56 -7.61 -5.63
CA VAL A 83 -13.17 -8.02 -4.28
C VAL A 83 -12.99 -6.79 -3.39
N PRO A 84 -13.21 -6.89 -2.07
CA PRO A 84 -12.93 -5.80 -1.15
C PRO A 84 -11.49 -5.30 -1.28
N VAL A 85 -11.29 -3.99 -1.28
CA VAL A 85 -9.98 -3.34 -1.34
C VAL A 85 -9.77 -2.48 -0.11
N VAL A 86 -8.64 -2.67 0.55
CA VAL A 86 -8.16 -1.80 1.63
C VAL A 86 -6.88 -1.13 1.14
N ALA A 87 -6.91 0.19 1.05
CA ALA A 87 -5.73 0.99 0.77
C ALA A 87 -5.07 1.44 2.07
N ALA A 88 -3.76 1.39 2.12
CA ALA A 88 -2.94 1.89 3.20
C ALA A 88 -1.77 2.69 2.63
N GLY A 89 -1.38 3.78 3.28
CA GLY A 89 -0.25 4.54 2.78
C GLY A 89 0.23 5.60 3.74
N ILE A 90 1.38 6.17 3.37
CA ILE A 90 2.02 7.25 4.11
C ILE A 90 2.10 8.46 3.18
N PRO A 91 1.62 9.64 3.59
CA PRO A 91 1.81 10.85 2.83
C PRO A 91 3.31 11.19 2.75
N THR A 92 3.88 11.04 1.57
CA THR A 92 5.29 11.36 1.28
C THR A 92 5.44 12.54 0.34
N LEU A 93 4.34 12.96 -0.26
CA LEU A 93 4.27 14.05 -1.22
C LEU A 93 3.21 15.06 -0.78
N MET A 94 3.44 16.32 -1.09
CA MET A 94 2.48 17.41 -0.94
C MET A 94 2.67 18.40 -2.09
N GLU A 95 1.60 18.80 -2.74
CA GLU A 95 1.62 19.92 -3.68
C GLU A 95 1.79 21.22 -2.91
N ALA A 96 2.75 22.05 -3.30
CA ALA A 96 3.10 23.25 -2.56
C ALA A 96 2.01 24.32 -2.66
N GLU A 97 1.39 24.44 -3.84
CA GLU A 97 0.25 25.34 -4.13
C GLU A 97 -0.60 24.74 -5.24
N GLU A 98 -1.89 25.05 -5.24
CA GLU A 98 -2.80 24.59 -6.28
C GLU A 98 -2.36 25.12 -7.66
N GLY A 99 -2.01 24.21 -8.57
CA GLY A 99 -1.52 24.54 -9.92
C GLY A 99 -0.02 24.82 -10.02
N ALA A 100 0.76 24.63 -8.96
CA ALA A 100 2.21 24.68 -9.05
C ALA A 100 2.78 23.28 -9.35
N ASP A 101 3.68 23.18 -10.35
CA ASP A 101 4.43 21.94 -10.62
C ASP A 101 5.48 21.64 -9.54
N LEU A 102 5.26 22.11 -8.32
CA LEU A 102 6.18 21.98 -7.21
C LEU A 102 5.65 21.01 -6.16
N VAL A 103 6.37 19.90 -5.98
CA VAL A 103 6.07 18.88 -5.00
C VAL A 103 7.06 18.98 -3.84
N VAL A 104 6.53 18.96 -2.61
CA VAL A 104 7.33 18.98 -1.37
C VAL A 104 7.37 17.59 -0.79
N THR A 105 8.54 17.17 -0.34
CA THR A 105 8.77 15.92 0.39
C THR A 105 9.40 16.16 1.75
N PRO A 106 9.25 15.25 2.74
CA PRO A 106 9.97 15.35 4.00
C PRO A 106 11.49 15.33 3.81
N ARG A 107 12.24 16.13 4.58
CA ARG A 107 13.71 16.09 4.55
C ARG A 107 14.29 14.71 4.85
N ALA A 108 13.62 13.94 5.71
CA ALA A 108 14.04 12.59 6.13
C ALA A 108 13.22 11.51 5.39
N LEU A 109 12.94 11.69 4.09
CA LEU A 109 12.07 10.80 3.31
C LEU A 109 12.48 9.33 3.42
N ASP A 110 13.77 9.02 3.28
CA ASP A 110 14.27 7.64 3.38
C ASP A 110 13.97 7.01 4.73
N SER A 111 14.14 7.78 5.82
CA SER A 111 13.81 7.33 7.18
C SER A 111 12.31 7.14 7.37
N VAL A 112 11.50 8.03 6.82
CA VAL A 112 10.02 7.92 6.84
C VAL A 112 9.58 6.65 6.12
N ILE A 113 10.12 6.39 4.93
CA ILE A 113 9.82 5.19 4.15
C ILE A 113 10.27 3.94 4.91
N ALA A 114 11.51 3.91 5.41
CA ALA A 114 12.04 2.74 6.10
C ALA A 114 11.21 2.36 7.35
N HIS A 115 10.94 3.33 8.23
CA HIS A 115 10.16 3.08 9.44
C HIS A 115 8.68 2.82 9.12
N GLY A 116 8.11 3.57 8.20
CA GLY A 116 6.71 3.43 7.82
C GLY A 116 6.42 2.10 7.13
N SER A 117 7.28 1.64 6.24
CA SER A 117 7.14 0.33 5.60
C SER A 117 7.27 -0.82 6.59
N ALA A 118 8.22 -0.73 7.53
CA ALA A 118 8.38 -1.73 8.58
C ALA A 118 7.13 -1.80 9.48
N LEU A 119 6.58 -0.64 9.88
CA LEU A 119 5.37 -0.57 10.70
C LEU A 119 4.16 -1.12 9.94
N LEU A 120 3.96 -0.73 8.68
CA LEU A 120 2.88 -1.24 7.84
C LEU A 120 2.99 -2.75 7.63
N ALA A 121 4.19 -3.26 7.33
CA ALA A 121 4.43 -4.69 7.17
C ALA A 121 4.08 -5.47 8.44
N ALA A 122 4.50 -4.98 9.61
CA ALA A 122 4.16 -5.59 10.90
C ALA A 122 2.65 -5.58 11.18
N ALA A 123 1.99 -4.45 10.91
CA ALA A 123 0.55 -4.30 11.09
C ALA A 123 -0.25 -5.22 10.16
N ILE A 124 0.11 -5.27 8.88
CA ILE A 124 -0.52 -6.12 7.88
C ILE A 124 -0.33 -7.60 8.24
N ASN A 125 0.89 -8.01 8.57
CA ASN A 125 1.16 -9.38 9.00
C ASN A 125 0.36 -9.75 10.25
N ARG A 126 0.25 -8.84 11.21
CA ARG A 126 -0.55 -9.07 12.43
C ARG A 126 -2.04 -9.19 12.13
N ALA A 127 -2.57 -8.38 11.22
CA ALA A 127 -3.97 -8.43 10.81
C ALA A 127 -4.29 -9.70 10.02
N LEU A 128 -3.41 -10.08 9.09
CA LEU A 128 -3.59 -11.28 8.26
C LEU A 128 -3.38 -12.58 9.04
N GLN A 129 -2.52 -12.57 10.04
CA GLN A 129 -2.16 -13.75 10.84
C GLN A 129 -2.53 -13.60 12.33
N PRO A 130 -3.82 -13.41 12.66
CA PRO A 130 -4.25 -13.08 14.04
C PRO A 130 -3.98 -14.19 15.06
N ARG A 131 -3.75 -15.42 14.59
CA ARG A 131 -3.45 -16.57 15.44
C ARG A 131 -1.97 -16.68 15.83
N LEU A 132 -1.09 -15.94 15.14
CA LEU A 132 0.32 -15.94 15.46
C LEU A 132 0.63 -14.95 16.58
N SER A 133 1.51 -15.35 17.50
CA SER A 133 2.09 -14.42 18.47
C SER A 133 3.06 -13.45 17.78
N VAL A 134 3.35 -12.34 18.46
CA VAL A 134 4.36 -11.37 17.97
C VAL A 134 5.72 -12.06 17.78
N ALA A 135 6.12 -12.91 18.71
CA ALA A 135 7.38 -13.65 18.60
C ALA A 135 7.42 -14.58 17.38
N GLN A 136 6.32 -15.24 17.04
CA GLN A 136 6.23 -16.06 15.83
C GLN A 136 6.28 -15.21 14.56
N LEU A 137 5.61 -14.05 14.55
CA LEU A 137 5.69 -13.12 13.42
C LEU A 137 7.12 -12.60 13.22
N CYS A 138 7.78 -12.14 14.28
CA CYS A 138 9.17 -11.68 14.21
C CYS A 138 10.10 -12.79 13.70
N TRP A 139 9.88 -14.03 14.13
CA TRP A 139 10.70 -15.16 13.64
C TRP A 139 10.49 -15.46 12.16
N LEU A 140 9.29 -15.24 11.62
CA LEU A 140 8.97 -15.46 10.20
C LEU A 140 9.45 -14.34 9.28
N THR A 141 9.60 -13.13 9.80
CA THR A 141 9.95 -11.93 9.00
C THR A 141 11.44 -11.56 9.08
N GLY A 142 12.21 -12.21 9.93
CA GLY A 142 13.67 -12.01 10.08
C GLY A 142 13.98 -10.97 11.12
#